data_d2947a9a6fc087981d629ba9255efc99
#
_entry.id   d2947a9a6fc087981d629ba9255efc99
#
_cell.length_a   1.000
_cell.length_b   1.000
_cell.length_c   1.000
_cell.angle_alpha   90.00
_cell.angle_beta   90.00
_cell.angle_gamma   90.00
#
_symmetry.space_group_name_H-M   'P 1'
#
loop_
_entity.id
_entity.type
_entity.pdbx_description
1 polymer ?
#
loop_
_entity_poly.entity_id
_entity_poly.type
_entity_poly.pdbx_seq_one_letter_code
_entity_poly.pdbx_strand_id
1 'polypeptide(L)'
;RQISGCTDPMACNYDPSATVDDGSCISLVATSYLINAGNYYYSPSNLTVNVGDTVVWYNAGGFHDVNADVNSLTGASYNNPVSFYLPPVSGPAEIGSFIFTVPGVYTYDCSIGSHAANGMVGTITVNAQAVGCTDITADNYDASAICDDGSCTYAVSGCTDPTATNYDASAT
;
A
#
# COMPACT_ATOMS: atom_id res chain seq x y z
N ARG A 1 -27.81 0.61 -15.28
CA ARG A 1 -27.42 -0.80 -15.48
C ARG A 1 -26.60 -1.22 -14.27
N GLN A 2 -26.97 -2.29 -13.60
CA GLN A 2 -26.15 -2.90 -12.56
C GLN A 2 -24.96 -3.61 -13.22
N ILE A 3 -23.77 -3.33 -12.74
CA ILE A 3 -22.52 -4.00 -13.13
C ILE A 3 -22.01 -4.70 -11.87
N SER A 4 -21.94 -6.02 -11.91
CA SER A 4 -21.41 -6.84 -10.82
C SER A 4 -19.91 -6.96 -10.94
N GLY A 5 -19.20 -6.93 -9.83
CA GLY A 5 -17.75 -7.03 -9.74
C GLY A 5 -17.28 -6.62 -8.34
N CYS A 6 -15.98 -6.67 -8.11
CA CYS A 6 -15.40 -6.20 -6.86
C CYS A 6 -15.49 -4.68 -6.73
N THR A 7 -16.15 -4.17 -5.68
CA THR A 7 -16.32 -2.73 -5.42
C THR A 7 -15.34 -2.18 -4.38
N ASP A 8 -14.47 -3.03 -3.80
CA ASP A 8 -13.46 -2.60 -2.84
C ASP A 8 -12.22 -2.06 -3.55
N PRO A 9 -11.91 -0.75 -3.48
CA PRO A 9 -10.74 -0.16 -4.14
C PRO A 9 -9.40 -0.67 -3.59
N MET A 10 -9.41 -1.40 -2.47
CA MET A 10 -8.23 -2.02 -1.87
C MET A 10 -8.02 -3.46 -2.34
N ALA A 11 -8.98 -4.05 -3.05
CA ALA A 11 -8.86 -5.40 -3.57
C ALA A 11 -8.04 -5.46 -4.85
N CYS A 12 -7.35 -6.60 -5.06
CA CYS A 12 -6.55 -6.86 -6.24
C CYS A 12 -7.33 -6.75 -7.56
N ASN A 13 -8.57 -7.20 -7.53
CA ASN A 13 -9.46 -7.26 -8.69
C ASN A 13 -10.57 -6.19 -8.64
N TYR A 14 -10.24 -5.01 -8.06
CA TYR A 14 -11.16 -3.88 -8.04
C TYR A 14 -11.63 -3.51 -9.45
N ASP A 15 -12.93 -3.45 -9.65
CA ASP A 15 -13.56 -2.96 -10.89
C ASP A 15 -14.20 -1.59 -10.63
N PRO A 16 -13.60 -0.48 -11.11
CA PRO A 16 -14.15 0.86 -10.92
C PRO A 16 -15.49 1.07 -11.63
N SER A 17 -15.89 0.16 -12.53
CA SER A 17 -17.19 0.19 -13.19
C SER A 17 -18.27 -0.58 -12.42
N ALA A 18 -17.89 -1.44 -11.46
CA ALA A 18 -18.84 -2.19 -10.66
C ALA A 18 -19.68 -1.28 -9.79
N THR A 19 -20.99 -1.54 -9.79
CA THR A 19 -21.99 -0.81 -8.98
C THR A 19 -22.60 -1.69 -7.89
N VAL A 20 -22.30 -2.98 -7.92
CA VAL A 20 -22.74 -4.00 -6.95
C VAL A 20 -21.59 -4.97 -6.73
N ASP A 21 -21.23 -5.15 -5.46
CA ASP A 21 -20.28 -6.18 -5.05
C ASP A 21 -20.90 -7.56 -5.26
N ASP A 22 -20.18 -8.41 -5.97
CA ASP A 22 -20.55 -9.80 -6.22
C ASP A 22 -19.83 -10.82 -5.32
N GLY A 23 -19.05 -10.31 -4.37
CA GLY A 23 -18.26 -11.12 -3.43
C GLY A 23 -16.97 -11.68 -4.05
N SER A 24 -16.58 -11.23 -5.23
CA SER A 24 -15.36 -11.69 -5.92
C SER A 24 -14.09 -10.99 -5.46
N CYS A 25 -14.17 -10.03 -4.53
CA CYS A 25 -13.02 -9.26 -4.09
C CYS A 25 -11.89 -10.15 -3.55
N ILE A 26 -10.71 -9.98 -4.14
CA ILE A 26 -9.47 -10.63 -3.68
C ILE A 26 -8.75 -9.64 -2.77
N SER A 27 -8.95 -9.80 -1.47
CA SER A 27 -8.35 -8.91 -0.46
C SER A 27 -6.87 -9.19 -0.30
N LEU A 28 -6.07 -8.13 -0.18
CA LEU A 28 -4.67 -8.23 0.24
C LEU A 28 -4.57 -8.65 1.71
N VAL A 29 -3.49 -9.34 2.03
CA VAL A 29 -3.11 -9.57 3.42
C VAL A 29 -2.43 -8.29 3.92
N ALA A 30 -3.20 -7.42 4.56
CA ALA A 30 -2.67 -6.21 5.19
C ALA A 30 -1.78 -6.58 6.38
N THR A 31 -0.61 -5.97 6.46
CA THR A 31 0.32 -6.11 7.58
C THR A 31 0.22 -4.90 8.50
N SER A 32 0.39 -5.12 9.81
CA SER A 32 0.46 -4.04 10.79
C SER A 32 1.89 -3.87 11.28
N TYR A 33 2.38 -2.63 11.25
CA TYR A 33 3.72 -2.24 11.66
C TYR A 33 3.65 -1.32 12.88
N LEU A 34 4.65 -1.39 13.75
CA LEU A 34 4.75 -0.56 14.94
C LEU A 34 5.92 0.42 14.81
N ILE A 35 5.65 1.70 15.10
CA ILE A 35 6.65 2.74 15.28
C ILE A 35 6.57 3.24 16.72
N ASN A 36 7.69 3.16 17.45
CA ASN A 36 7.78 3.72 18.78
C ASN A 36 8.18 5.19 18.73
N ALA A 37 7.47 6.03 19.47
CA ALA A 37 7.78 7.43 19.70
C ALA A 37 8.37 7.60 21.13
N GLY A 38 9.36 8.45 21.27
CA GLY A 38 9.98 8.79 22.54
C GLY A 38 10.77 10.09 22.42
N ASN A 39 11.63 10.41 23.39
CA ASN A 39 12.35 11.68 23.44
C ASN A 39 13.09 11.98 22.13
N TYR A 40 12.49 12.83 21.28
CA TYR A 40 12.99 13.32 20.01
C TYR A 40 13.24 12.26 18.95
N TYR A 41 12.55 11.12 18.99
CA TYR A 41 12.69 10.08 17.96
C TYR A 41 11.36 9.39 17.62
N TYR A 42 11.32 8.85 16.38
CA TYR A 42 10.49 7.73 15.98
C TYR A 42 11.38 6.54 15.62
N SER A 43 11.02 5.33 16.01
CA SER A 43 11.80 4.13 15.75
C SER A 43 10.92 2.97 15.27
N PRO A 44 11.14 2.48 14.03
CA PRO A 44 12.08 3.00 13.03
C PRO A 44 11.67 4.40 12.53
N SER A 45 12.66 5.24 12.16
CA SER A 45 12.41 6.56 11.57
C SER A 45 12.10 6.49 10.06
N ASN A 46 12.51 5.40 9.41
CA ASN A 46 12.19 5.10 8.02
C ASN A 46 11.57 3.71 7.95
N LEU A 47 10.42 3.61 7.33
CA LEU A 47 9.69 2.37 7.17
C LEU A 47 9.20 2.24 5.73
N THR A 48 9.28 1.04 5.17
CA THR A 48 8.66 0.70 3.89
C THR A 48 7.51 -0.25 4.13
N VAL A 49 6.36 0.08 3.55
CA VAL A 49 5.11 -0.68 3.64
C VAL A 49 4.48 -0.78 2.25
N ASN A 50 3.42 -1.56 2.11
CA ASN A 50 2.65 -1.66 0.88
C ASN A 50 1.28 -0.98 1.05
N VAL A 51 0.64 -0.66 -0.06
CA VAL A 51 -0.75 -0.21 -0.05
C VAL A 51 -1.62 -1.25 0.67
N GLY A 52 -2.46 -0.78 1.59
CA GLY A 52 -3.30 -1.62 2.46
C GLY A 52 -2.72 -1.84 3.85
N ASP A 53 -1.43 -1.67 4.03
CA ASP A 53 -0.79 -1.87 5.34
C ASP A 53 -1.19 -0.77 6.34
N THR A 54 -1.17 -1.15 7.61
CA THR A 54 -1.45 -0.26 8.74
C THR A 54 -0.16 0.03 9.49
N VAL A 55 0.08 1.29 9.83
CA VAL A 55 1.13 1.67 10.77
C VAL A 55 0.49 2.19 12.05
N VAL A 56 0.97 1.69 13.17
CA VAL A 56 0.56 2.08 14.53
C VAL A 56 1.72 2.84 15.16
N TRP A 57 1.46 4.00 15.75
CA TRP A 57 2.45 4.75 16.55
C TRP A 57 2.14 4.58 18.02
N TYR A 58 3.14 4.16 18.78
CA TYR A 58 3.07 3.97 20.22
C TYR A 58 4.04 4.92 20.93
N ASN A 59 3.50 5.77 21.80
CA ASN A 59 4.30 6.65 22.66
C ASN A 59 4.85 5.86 23.87
N ALA A 60 6.15 5.66 23.90
CA ALA A 60 6.83 4.97 25.00
C ALA A 60 6.99 5.85 26.25
N GLY A 61 6.85 7.18 26.12
CA GLY A 61 6.93 8.15 27.21
C GLY A 61 7.07 9.58 26.70
N GLY A 62 6.64 10.55 27.50
CA GLY A 62 6.56 11.95 27.10
C GLY A 62 5.20 12.33 26.52
N PHE A 63 5.16 13.41 25.73
CA PHE A 63 3.95 13.92 25.09
C PHE A 63 4.22 14.15 23.61
N HIS A 64 3.66 13.31 22.73
CA HIS A 64 3.98 13.25 21.32
C HIS A 64 2.73 13.06 20.46
N ASP A 65 2.77 13.62 19.26
CA ASP A 65 1.79 13.44 18.18
C ASP A 65 2.47 12.84 16.92
N VAL A 66 1.69 12.68 15.84
CA VAL A 66 2.19 12.38 14.50
C VAL A 66 1.53 13.36 13.55
N ASN A 67 2.30 14.29 13.02
CA ASN A 67 1.84 15.31 12.10
C ASN A 67 2.41 15.07 10.69
N ALA A 68 1.57 14.58 9.80
CA ALA A 68 1.89 14.33 8.39
C ALA A 68 1.20 15.33 7.46
N ASP A 69 0.74 16.44 7.96
CA ASP A 69 0.08 17.51 7.21
C ASP A 69 1.02 18.68 6.96
N VAL A 70 1.57 19.25 8.02
CA VAL A 70 2.39 20.47 7.97
C VAL A 70 3.75 20.22 8.61
N ASN A 71 4.80 20.56 7.91
CA ASN A 71 6.16 20.57 8.45
C ASN A 71 6.28 21.60 9.59
N SER A 72 6.48 21.12 10.80
CA SER A 72 6.49 21.96 12.02
C SER A 72 7.65 22.95 12.05
N LEU A 73 8.71 22.74 11.25
CA LEU A 73 9.87 23.66 11.18
C LEU A 73 9.62 24.81 10.23
N THR A 74 8.88 24.58 9.14
CA THR A 74 8.73 25.56 8.04
C THR A 74 7.32 26.14 7.94
N GLY A 75 6.32 25.46 8.50
CA GLY A 75 4.91 25.78 8.35
C GLY A 75 4.35 25.44 6.95
N ALA A 76 5.12 24.83 6.08
CA ALA A 76 4.66 24.41 4.76
C ALA A 76 4.03 23.02 4.79
N SER A 77 3.07 22.75 3.91
CA SER A 77 2.54 21.40 3.74
C SER A 77 3.65 20.41 3.35
N TYR A 78 3.61 19.20 3.87
CA TYR A 78 4.47 18.10 3.43
C TYR A 78 4.16 17.65 2.00
N ASN A 79 2.97 17.98 1.46
CA ASN A 79 2.46 17.50 0.17
C ASN A 79 2.48 15.96 0.07
N ASN A 80 2.22 15.29 1.18
CA ASN A 80 2.04 13.84 1.20
C ASN A 80 0.89 13.42 0.29
N PRO A 81 0.93 12.20 -0.31
CA PRO A 81 -0.18 11.69 -1.13
C PRO A 81 -1.54 11.76 -0.44
N VAL A 82 -1.55 11.50 0.87
CA VAL A 82 -2.68 11.75 1.77
C VAL A 82 -2.13 12.36 3.05
N SER A 83 -2.61 13.53 3.46
CA SER A 83 -2.24 14.11 4.74
C SER A 83 -3.03 13.47 5.88
N PHE A 84 -2.39 13.33 7.05
CA PHE A 84 -3.05 12.85 8.25
C PHE A 84 -2.42 13.48 9.51
N TYR A 85 -3.20 13.49 10.58
CA TYR A 85 -2.76 13.97 11.89
C TYR A 85 -3.31 13.06 12.99
N LEU A 86 -2.42 12.53 13.82
CA LEU A 86 -2.77 11.77 15.02
C LEU A 86 -2.50 12.66 16.22
N PRO A 87 -3.52 12.99 17.02
CA PRO A 87 -3.41 13.98 18.10
C PRO A 87 -2.46 13.53 19.20
N PRO A 88 -1.87 14.47 19.94
CA PRO A 88 -0.87 14.15 20.95
C PRO A 88 -1.45 13.42 22.14
N VAL A 89 -0.69 12.45 22.64
CA VAL A 89 -1.00 11.71 23.86
C VAL A 89 0.18 11.70 24.82
N SER A 90 -0.11 11.62 26.12
CA SER A 90 0.90 11.34 27.14
C SER A 90 1.20 9.84 27.16
N GLY A 91 2.48 9.48 27.06
CA GLY A 91 2.90 8.08 27.12
C GLY A 91 3.03 7.54 28.55
N PRO A 92 3.05 6.18 28.71
CA PRO A 92 2.97 5.19 27.63
C PRO A 92 1.54 4.99 27.12
N ALA A 93 1.31 5.15 25.81
CA ALA A 93 0.01 4.97 25.17
C ALA A 93 0.15 4.88 23.64
N GLU A 94 -0.84 4.31 22.97
CA GLU A 94 -0.96 4.41 21.51
C GLU A 94 -1.33 5.86 21.13
N ILE A 95 -0.58 6.44 20.17
CA ILE A 95 -0.92 7.75 19.58
C ILE A 95 -2.07 7.57 18.60
N GLY A 96 -2.02 6.50 17.81
CA GLY A 96 -3.02 6.13 16.83
C GLY A 96 -2.43 5.31 15.70
N SER A 97 -3.25 5.07 14.68
CA SER A 97 -2.87 4.29 13.50
C SER A 97 -3.35 4.95 12.22
N PHE A 98 -2.70 4.61 11.11
CA PHE A 98 -3.09 5.05 9.77
C PHE A 98 -2.94 3.91 8.76
N ILE A 99 -3.93 3.76 7.86
CA ILE A 99 -3.91 2.78 6.75
C ILE A 99 -3.47 3.53 5.50
N PHE A 100 -2.40 3.05 4.87
CA PHE A 100 -1.84 3.67 3.67
C PHE A 100 -2.52 3.14 2.41
N THR A 101 -3.39 3.93 1.82
CA THR A 101 -4.19 3.55 0.63
C THR A 101 -3.64 4.09 -0.69
N VAL A 102 -2.71 5.04 -0.63
CA VAL A 102 -2.11 5.68 -1.81
C VAL A 102 -0.61 5.49 -1.77
N PRO A 103 0.03 4.96 -2.84
CA PRO A 103 1.47 4.79 -2.88
C PRO A 103 2.20 6.14 -2.93
N GLY A 104 3.44 6.15 -2.43
CA GLY A 104 4.28 7.32 -2.42
C GLY A 104 5.11 7.47 -1.15
N VAL A 105 5.77 8.58 -1.00
CA VAL A 105 6.60 8.89 0.18
C VAL A 105 5.83 9.86 1.08
N TYR A 106 5.70 9.48 2.34
CA TYR A 106 5.05 10.24 3.39
C TYR A 106 6.08 10.70 4.40
N THR A 107 6.16 11.99 4.64
CA THR A 107 6.99 12.59 5.68
C THR A 107 6.09 13.06 6.81
N TYR A 108 6.54 12.90 8.05
CA TYR A 108 5.83 13.35 9.25
C TYR A 108 6.80 13.79 10.32
N ASP A 109 6.32 14.58 11.27
CA ASP A 109 7.08 15.00 12.45
C ASP A 109 6.22 14.99 13.72
N CYS A 110 6.84 15.31 14.84
CA CYS A 110 6.13 15.64 16.07
C CYS A 110 6.02 17.17 16.16
N SER A 111 4.79 17.69 16.19
CA SER A 111 4.54 19.14 16.19
C SER A 111 4.70 19.78 17.59
N ILE A 112 5.01 19.00 18.62
CA ILE A 112 5.10 19.47 19.99
C ILE A 112 6.39 20.27 20.23
N GLY A 113 6.26 21.54 20.51
CA GLY A 113 7.39 22.41 20.88
C GLY A 113 8.56 22.35 19.91
N SER A 114 9.73 21.93 20.38
CA SER A 114 10.95 21.82 19.58
C SER A 114 11.26 20.37 19.13
N HIS A 115 10.29 19.45 19.18
CA HIS A 115 10.56 18.03 18.93
C HIS A 115 11.06 17.79 17.51
N ALA A 116 10.40 18.35 16.48
CA ALA A 116 10.86 18.26 15.10
C ALA A 116 12.26 18.85 14.91
N ALA A 117 12.55 20.00 15.55
CA ALA A 117 13.86 20.65 15.49
C ALA A 117 14.98 19.81 16.13
N ASN A 118 14.63 18.94 17.08
CA ASN A 118 15.55 17.99 17.72
C ASN A 118 15.61 16.62 17.01
N GLY A 119 15.03 16.51 15.79
CA GLY A 119 15.13 15.31 14.96
C GLY A 119 13.96 14.35 15.07
N MET A 120 12.86 14.71 15.76
CA MET A 120 11.68 13.85 15.82
C MET A 120 10.87 13.93 14.51
N VAL A 121 11.41 13.30 13.49
CA VAL A 121 10.86 13.21 12.12
C VAL A 121 10.88 11.77 11.66
N GLY A 122 10.00 11.43 10.72
CA GLY A 122 9.96 10.10 10.12
C GLY A 122 9.51 10.11 8.67
N THR A 123 9.79 9.01 7.98
CA THR A 123 9.40 8.79 6.59
C THR A 123 8.83 7.41 6.41
N ILE A 124 7.71 7.30 5.70
CA ILE A 124 7.13 6.03 5.28
C ILE A 124 7.09 6.01 3.76
N THR A 125 7.72 4.98 3.18
CA THR A 125 7.60 4.70 1.74
C THR A 125 6.54 3.65 1.53
N VAL A 126 5.48 4.01 0.81
CA VAL A 126 4.36 3.12 0.49
C VAL A 126 4.53 2.64 -0.95
N ASN A 127 4.80 1.36 -1.11
CA ASN A 127 4.91 0.74 -2.42
C ASN A 127 3.51 0.56 -3.04
N ALA A 128 3.43 0.76 -4.36
CA ALA A 128 2.26 0.33 -5.12
C ALA A 128 2.12 -1.20 -5.05
N GLN A 129 0.91 -1.65 -5.27
CA GLN A 129 0.60 -3.06 -5.45
C GLN A 129 1.30 -3.60 -6.69
N ALA A 130 2.04 -4.71 -6.55
CA ALA A 130 2.57 -5.42 -7.70
C ALA A 130 1.45 -6.28 -8.31
N VAL A 131 1.03 -5.94 -9.51
CA VAL A 131 0.00 -6.65 -10.28
C VAL A 131 0.63 -7.35 -11.48
N GLY A 132 0.14 -8.52 -11.83
CA GLY A 132 0.65 -9.34 -12.93
C GLY A 132 0.09 -10.76 -12.84
N CYS A 133 0.53 -11.64 -13.73
CA CYS A 133 0.12 -13.05 -13.71
C CYS A 133 0.71 -13.78 -12.49
N THR A 134 -0.14 -14.30 -11.61
CA THR A 134 0.27 -15.04 -10.40
C THR A 134 0.24 -16.56 -10.57
N ASP A 135 -0.17 -17.08 -11.72
CA ASP A 135 -0.17 -18.51 -12.01
C ASP A 135 1.23 -18.97 -12.43
N ILE A 136 1.88 -19.79 -11.58
CA ILE A 136 3.22 -20.33 -11.83
C ILE A 136 3.31 -21.22 -13.09
N THR A 137 2.17 -21.66 -13.63
CA THR A 137 2.11 -22.47 -14.85
C THR A 137 1.95 -21.64 -16.11
N ALA A 138 1.70 -20.34 -16.00
CA ALA A 138 1.58 -19.43 -17.12
C ALA A 138 2.96 -19.05 -17.69
N ASP A 139 3.02 -18.81 -19.01
CA ASP A 139 4.25 -18.43 -19.71
C ASP A 139 4.78 -17.07 -19.28
N ASN A 140 3.88 -16.17 -18.86
CA ASN A 140 4.20 -14.84 -18.38
C ASN A 140 4.05 -14.69 -16.85
N TYR A 141 4.27 -15.79 -16.09
CA TYR A 141 4.29 -15.74 -14.64
C TYR A 141 5.21 -14.64 -14.11
N ASP A 142 4.69 -13.80 -13.22
CA ASP A 142 5.47 -12.77 -12.54
C ASP A 142 5.58 -13.12 -11.04
N ALA A 143 6.76 -13.58 -10.63
CA ALA A 143 7.04 -13.93 -9.23
C ALA A 143 6.97 -12.74 -8.27
N SER A 144 6.97 -11.50 -8.76
CA SER A 144 6.82 -10.28 -7.96
C SER A 144 5.37 -9.86 -7.79
N ALA A 145 4.46 -10.37 -8.65
CA ALA A 145 3.04 -10.05 -8.56
C ALA A 145 2.42 -10.67 -7.30
N ILE A 146 1.70 -9.85 -6.56
CA ILE A 146 0.91 -10.27 -5.40
C ILE A 146 -0.58 -10.27 -5.71
N CYS A 147 -0.94 -9.70 -6.85
CA CYS A 147 -2.31 -9.64 -7.36
C CYS A 147 -2.34 -10.12 -8.81
N ASP A 148 -3.23 -11.05 -9.11
CA ASP A 148 -3.52 -11.44 -10.48
C ASP A 148 -4.33 -10.34 -11.20
N ASP A 149 -3.81 -9.87 -12.31
CA ASP A 149 -4.44 -8.88 -13.18
C ASP A 149 -5.20 -9.49 -14.36
N GLY A 150 -5.28 -10.84 -14.40
CA GLY A 150 -5.91 -11.59 -15.49
C GLY A 150 -5.08 -11.64 -16.77
N SER A 151 -3.81 -11.24 -16.72
CA SER A 151 -2.91 -11.21 -17.89
C SER A 151 -2.27 -12.56 -18.21
N CYS A 152 -2.54 -13.62 -17.43
CA CYS A 152 -1.94 -14.93 -17.61
C CYS A 152 -2.12 -15.47 -19.02
N THR A 153 -1.02 -15.87 -19.64
CA THR A 153 -0.99 -16.49 -20.96
C THR A 153 -0.45 -17.91 -20.89
N TYR A 154 -0.96 -18.78 -21.73
CA TYR A 154 -0.59 -20.19 -21.74
C TYR A 154 -0.30 -20.63 -23.16
N ALA A 155 0.79 -21.36 -23.37
CA ALA A 155 1.09 -21.98 -24.65
C ALA A 155 -0.03 -22.95 -25.04
N VAL A 156 -0.53 -22.81 -26.25
CA VAL A 156 -1.50 -23.75 -26.85
C VAL A 156 -0.72 -24.71 -27.74
N SER A 157 -0.65 -25.97 -27.33
CA SER A 157 0.03 -27.01 -28.09
C SER A 157 -0.74 -27.34 -29.38
N GLY A 158 -0.09 -27.25 -30.51
CA GLY A 158 -0.67 -27.57 -31.82
C GLY A 158 0.36 -27.46 -32.91
N CYS A 159 -0.06 -27.72 -34.14
CA CYS A 159 0.81 -27.56 -35.32
C CYS A 159 0.77 -26.10 -35.80
N THR A 160 1.91 -25.41 -35.73
CA THR A 160 2.07 -24.00 -36.13
C THR A 160 2.39 -23.82 -37.62
N ASP A 161 2.57 -24.93 -38.40
CA ASP A 161 2.80 -24.85 -39.84
C ASP A 161 1.49 -24.63 -40.61
N PRO A 162 1.27 -23.44 -41.23
CA PRO A 162 0.01 -23.14 -41.95
C PRO A 162 -0.21 -23.97 -43.19
N THR A 163 0.80 -24.73 -43.62
CA THR A 163 0.67 -25.64 -44.81
C THR A 163 0.33 -27.06 -44.42
N ALA A 164 0.38 -27.41 -43.14
CA ALA A 164 0.07 -28.74 -42.62
C ALA A 164 -1.45 -28.97 -42.58
N THR A 165 -1.86 -30.22 -42.81
CA THR A 165 -3.28 -30.61 -42.78
C THR A 165 -3.89 -30.57 -41.37
N ASN A 166 -3.06 -30.56 -40.36
CA ASN A 166 -3.43 -30.46 -38.94
C ASN A 166 -3.02 -29.10 -38.31
N TYR A 167 -2.89 -28.06 -39.14
CA TYR A 167 -2.59 -26.72 -38.67
C TYR A 167 -3.62 -26.25 -37.64
N ASP A 168 -3.12 -25.69 -36.52
CA ASP A 168 -3.92 -25.06 -35.50
C ASP A 168 -3.51 -23.60 -35.37
N ALA A 169 -4.39 -22.70 -35.80
CA ALA A 169 -4.15 -21.25 -35.79
C ALA A 169 -4.06 -20.68 -34.35
N SER A 170 -4.49 -21.43 -33.33
CA SER A 170 -4.40 -21.04 -31.93
C SER A 170 -3.10 -21.53 -31.26
N ALA A 171 -2.34 -22.41 -31.90
CA ALA A 171 -1.08 -22.91 -31.35
C ALA A 171 -0.02 -21.80 -31.29
N THR A 172 0.73 -21.76 -30.18
CA THR A 172 1.81 -20.80 -29.91
C THR A 172 3.11 -21.48 -29.53
#